data_6c98345a1ca86ceffc369f32f55e6320
#
_entry.id   6c98345a1ca86ceffc369f32f55e6320
#
_cell.length_a   1.000
_cell.length_b   1.000
_cell.length_c   1.000
_cell.angle_alpha   90.00
_cell.angle_beta   90.00
_cell.angle_gamma   90.00
#
_symmetry.space_group_name_H-M   'P 1'
#
loop_
_entity.id
_entity.type
_entity.pdbx_description
1 polymer ?
#
loop_
_entity_poly.entity_id
_entity_poly.type
_entity_poly.pdbx_seq_one_letter_code
_entity_poly.pdbx_strand_id
1 'polypeptide(L)'
;MIANGVYVTQYMQLGILPYEVREPRYDEVRVKTMACGLCCWDSWLYRGVNAPGPMPYIIGHEGVGIIESVGAGVTNVKVGDKVFCASGSNEMMCEYFTVKSDCVVRRPDDTEDWASVVYEPTCCVVNVIAKSDIQPGDHVVLVGAGYMGQLTLMGLTRSTPAGKITVFAHNAKRRKMAAQYTGAEIFDPDRE
;
A
#
# COMPACT_ATOMS: atom_id res chain seq x y z
N MET A 1 5.45 15.18 22.01
CA MET A 1 5.45 13.75 22.42
C MET A 1 6.61 13.07 21.70
N ILE A 2 7.37 12.20 22.41
CA ILE A 2 8.46 11.42 21.79
C ILE A 2 7.91 10.02 21.46
N ALA A 3 8.20 9.52 20.28
CA ALA A 3 7.83 8.20 19.77
C ALA A 3 9.01 7.59 19.00
N ASN A 4 8.90 6.33 18.58
CA ASN A 4 9.95 5.62 17.87
C ASN A 4 9.59 5.40 16.39
N GLY A 5 10.61 5.45 15.54
CA GLY A 5 10.50 5.14 14.12
C GLY A 5 11.62 4.23 13.63
N VAL A 6 11.38 3.52 12.55
CA VAL A 6 12.39 2.71 11.85
C VAL A 6 13.12 3.59 10.85
N TYR A 7 14.40 3.77 11.08
CA TYR A 7 15.28 4.63 10.29
C TYR A 7 16.27 3.82 9.47
N VAL A 8 16.51 4.26 8.24
CA VAL A 8 17.75 3.94 7.55
C VAL A 8 18.83 4.87 8.13
N THR A 9 19.70 4.31 8.94
CA THR A 9 20.78 5.05 9.62
C THR A 9 22.04 5.16 8.76
N GLN A 10 22.27 4.16 7.94
CA GLN A 10 23.23 4.08 6.84
C GLN A 10 22.65 3.13 5.78
N TYR A 11 23.20 3.14 4.57
CA TYR A 11 22.79 2.16 3.56
C TYR A 11 23.02 0.74 4.08
N MET A 12 22.04 -0.13 3.91
CA MET A 12 22.03 -1.50 4.43
C MET A 12 21.98 -1.62 5.97
N GLN A 13 21.64 -0.52 6.68
CA GLN A 13 21.50 -0.54 8.15
C GLN A 13 20.19 0.15 8.58
N LEU A 14 19.48 -0.52 9.46
CA LEU A 14 18.27 0.00 10.10
C LEU A 14 18.53 0.22 11.59
N GLY A 15 17.85 1.22 12.14
CA GLY A 15 17.82 1.47 13.58
C GLY A 15 16.44 1.95 14.02
N ILE A 16 16.06 1.64 15.26
CA ILE A 16 14.90 2.23 15.88
C ILE A 16 15.38 3.46 16.66
N LEU A 17 14.95 4.64 16.25
CA LEU A 17 15.36 5.89 16.85
C LEU A 17 14.15 6.69 17.31
N PRO A 18 14.29 7.46 18.43
CA PRO A 18 13.24 8.37 18.87
C PRO A 18 13.13 9.58 17.94
N TYR A 19 11.92 10.09 17.79
CA TYR A 19 11.64 11.34 17.09
C TYR A 19 10.56 12.14 17.82
N GLU A 20 10.52 13.44 17.58
CA GLU A 20 9.47 14.31 18.11
C GLU A 20 8.24 14.25 17.20
N VAL A 21 7.11 13.79 17.76
CA VAL A 21 5.83 13.75 17.07
C VAL A 21 5.24 15.15 17.05
N ARG A 22 5.12 15.74 15.87
CA ARG A 22 4.56 17.09 15.72
C ARG A 22 3.02 17.06 15.77
N GLU A 23 2.43 18.20 16.08
CA GLU A 23 1.00 18.40 15.94
C GLU A 23 0.60 18.46 14.46
N PRO A 24 -0.60 17.93 14.11
CA PRO A 24 -1.10 18.03 12.73
C PRO A 24 -1.40 19.50 12.38
N ARG A 25 -1.08 19.91 11.16
CA ARG A 25 -1.42 21.22 10.62
C ARG A 25 -2.93 21.31 10.36
N TYR A 26 -3.38 22.46 9.84
CA TYR A 26 -4.80 22.76 9.62
C TYR A 26 -5.56 21.66 8.83
N ASP A 27 -4.95 21.12 7.78
CA ASP A 27 -5.52 20.12 6.86
C ASP A 27 -4.97 18.69 7.07
N GLU A 28 -4.22 18.46 8.16
CA GLU A 28 -3.56 17.20 8.44
C GLU A 28 -4.23 16.39 9.54
N VAL A 29 -3.93 15.11 9.55
CA VAL A 29 -4.26 14.19 10.63
C VAL A 29 -3.00 13.52 11.16
N ARG A 30 -3.01 13.20 12.46
CA ARG A 30 -2.01 12.32 13.08
C ARG A 30 -2.63 10.94 13.27
N VAL A 31 -1.94 9.94 12.77
CA VAL A 31 -2.37 8.54 12.82
C VAL A 31 -1.45 7.78 13.77
N LYS A 32 -2.04 7.07 14.73
CA LYS A 32 -1.35 6.04 15.50
C LYS A 32 -1.22 4.81 14.61
N THR A 33 0.01 4.44 14.26
CA THR A 33 0.29 3.31 13.38
C THR A 33 -0.03 1.98 14.08
N MET A 34 -0.79 1.14 13.42
CA MET A 34 -1.10 -0.21 13.89
C MET A 34 -0.39 -1.27 13.06
N ALA A 35 -0.16 -1.01 11.76
CA ALA A 35 0.71 -1.78 10.89
C ALA A 35 1.23 -0.89 9.75
N CYS A 36 2.32 -1.29 9.15
CA CYS A 36 2.85 -0.69 7.92
C CYS A 36 3.37 -1.80 7.01
N GLY A 37 2.92 -1.83 5.78
CA GLY A 37 3.43 -2.76 4.77
C GLY A 37 4.87 -2.42 4.37
N LEU A 38 5.56 -3.41 3.85
CA LEU A 38 6.92 -3.28 3.33
C LEU A 38 6.92 -3.47 1.81
N CYS A 39 7.17 -2.39 1.09
CA CYS A 39 7.24 -2.36 -0.37
C CYS A 39 8.67 -2.59 -0.88
N CYS A 40 8.80 -2.96 -2.16
CA CYS A 40 10.11 -2.94 -2.83
C CYS A 40 10.76 -1.55 -2.83
N TRP A 41 9.97 -0.47 -2.82
CA TRP A 41 10.44 0.90 -2.68
C TRP A 41 11.26 1.10 -1.39
N ASP A 42 10.77 0.58 -0.26
CA ASP A 42 11.50 0.66 1.01
C ASP A 42 12.84 -0.10 0.96
N SER A 43 12.88 -1.23 0.22
CA SER A 43 14.12 -1.95 -0.05
C SER A 43 15.12 -1.13 -0.88
N TRP A 44 14.63 -0.31 -1.82
CA TRP A 44 15.49 0.60 -2.59
C TRP A 44 16.04 1.73 -1.72
N LEU A 45 15.20 2.33 -0.88
CA LEU A 45 15.64 3.33 0.10
C LEU A 45 16.70 2.75 1.05
N TYR A 46 16.48 1.55 1.56
CA TYR A 46 17.43 0.83 2.41
C TYR A 46 18.79 0.61 1.73
N ARG A 47 18.81 0.35 0.43
CA ARG A 47 20.03 0.16 -0.38
C ARG A 47 20.66 1.47 -0.87
N GLY A 48 20.05 2.60 -0.62
CA GLY A 48 20.50 3.90 -1.09
C GLY A 48 20.15 4.22 -2.55
N VAL A 49 19.25 3.44 -3.14
CA VAL A 49 18.68 3.77 -4.45
C VAL A 49 17.53 4.76 -4.23
N ASN A 50 17.57 5.93 -4.86
CA ASN A 50 16.58 7.00 -4.70
C ASN A 50 16.41 7.49 -3.24
N ALA A 51 17.49 7.65 -2.50
CA ALA A 51 17.44 8.18 -1.14
C ALA A 51 16.68 9.52 -1.10
N PRO A 52 15.74 9.72 -0.15
CA PRO A 52 14.89 10.92 -0.11
C PRO A 52 15.63 12.17 0.38
N GLY A 53 16.83 12.00 0.91
CA GLY A 53 17.63 13.07 1.48
C GLY A 53 18.77 12.56 2.34
N PRO A 54 19.35 13.40 3.21
CA PRO A 54 20.39 13.01 4.14
C PRO A 54 19.86 11.99 5.17
N MET A 55 20.67 11.04 5.54
CA MET A 55 20.38 10.08 6.62
C MET A 55 20.56 10.72 8.00
N PRO A 56 19.86 10.24 9.04
CA PRO A 56 18.89 9.16 9.00
C PRO A 56 17.49 9.61 8.53
N TYR A 57 16.74 8.73 7.86
CA TYR A 57 15.35 8.99 7.46
C TYR A 57 14.45 7.78 7.75
N ILE A 58 13.18 8.06 8.10
CA ILE A 58 12.15 7.03 8.31
C ILE A 58 11.69 6.50 6.96
N ILE A 59 11.37 5.21 6.89
CA ILE A 59 10.81 4.55 5.70
C ILE A 59 9.34 4.15 5.92
N GLY A 60 8.72 3.56 4.89
CA GLY A 60 7.36 3.04 4.92
C GLY A 60 6.33 4.04 4.39
N HIS A 61 5.42 3.56 3.55
CA HIS A 61 4.34 4.37 2.95
C HIS A 61 2.99 3.62 2.89
N GLU A 62 2.96 2.37 3.34
CA GLU A 62 1.75 1.54 3.38
C GLU A 62 1.18 1.50 4.81
N GLY A 63 0.98 2.68 5.42
CA GLY A 63 0.53 2.80 6.81
C GLY A 63 -0.96 2.57 6.98
N VAL A 64 -1.32 1.87 8.06
CA VAL A 64 -2.70 1.68 8.53
C VAL A 64 -2.75 1.91 10.04
N GLY A 65 -3.82 2.55 10.50
CA GLY A 65 -3.90 2.89 11.92
C GLY A 65 -5.20 3.56 12.34
N ILE A 66 -5.13 4.26 13.46
CA ILE A 66 -6.26 4.95 14.09
C ILE A 66 -5.94 6.44 14.13
N ILE A 67 -6.88 7.28 13.69
CA ILE A 67 -6.76 8.74 13.83
C ILE A 67 -6.67 9.09 15.31
N GLU A 68 -5.56 9.71 15.71
CA GLU A 68 -5.33 10.13 17.10
C GLU A 68 -5.59 11.62 17.29
N SER A 69 -5.31 12.44 16.28
CA SER A 69 -5.54 13.88 16.30
C SER A 69 -5.84 14.39 14.89
N VAL A 70 -6.61 15.48 14.80
CA VAL A 70 -7.00 16.13 13.54
C VAL A 70 -6.72 17.62 13.58
N GLY A 71 -6.29 18.19 12.47
CA GLY A 71 -6.18 19.64 12.29
C GLY A 71 -7.54 20.32 12.22
N ALA A 72 -7.59 21.63 12.51
CA ALA A 72 -8.84 22.38 12.64
C ALA A 72 -9.69 22.46 11.34
N GLY A 73 -9.08 22.22 10.16
CA GLY A 73 -9.78 22.22 8.87
C GLY A 73 -10.24 20.85 8.40
N VAL A 74 -9.96 19.78 9.15
CA VAL A 74 -10.30 18.41 8.76
C VAL A 74 -11.78 18.13 9.00
N THR A 75 -12.49 17.69 7.95
CA THR A 75 -13.95 17.40 8.00
C THR A 75 -14.32 16.01 7.51
N ASN A 76 -13.42 15.33 6.80
CA ASN A 76 -13.66 14.03 6.15
C ASN A 76 -13.44 12.81 7.06
N VAL A 77 -12.68 12.98 8.15
CA VAL A 77 -12.38 11.95 9.17
C VAL A 77 -12.36 12.57 10.56
N LYS A 78 -12.40 11.75 11.60
CA LYS A 78 -12.39 12.16 13.00
C LYS A 78 -11.51 11.27 13.85
N VAL A 79 -11.18 11.73 15.06
CA VAL A 79 -10.47 10.94 16.08
C VAL A 79 -11.19 9.63 16.34
N GLY A 80 -10.44 8.52 16.36
CA GLY A 80 -10.94 7.16 16.53
C GLY A 80 -11.27 6.43 15.23
N ASP A 81 -11.33 7.12 14.07
CA ASP A 81 -11.55 6.44 12.80
C ASP A 81 -10.36 5.52 12.47
N LYS A 82 -10.67 4.29 12.05
CA LYS A 82 -9.71 3.33 11.52
C LYS A 82 -9.46 3.66 10.05
N VAL A 83 -8.21 3.90 9.68
CA VAL A 83 -7.84 4.39 8.34
C VAL A 83 -6.65 3.63 7.77
N PHE A 84 -6.55 3.63 6.45
CA PHE A 84 -5.31 3.37 5.73
C PHE A 84 -4.87 4.63 5.00
N CYS A 85 -3.56 4.78 4.79
CA CYS A 85 -3.01 5.86 4.00
C CYS A 85 -2.93 5.45 2.54
N ALA A 86 -3.55 6.23 1.66
CA ALA A 86 -3.60 5.96 0.22
C ALA A 86 -2.43 6.60 -0.54
N SER A 87 -1.79 7.61 0.05
CA SER A 87 -0.63 8.31 -0.53
C SER A 87 -0.02 9.30 0.49
N GLY A 88 1.05 9.97 0.13
CA GLY A 88 1.43 11.27 0.71
C GLY A 88 2.65 11.31 1.62
N SER A 89 3.16 10.21 2.15
CA SER A 89 4.38 10.21 2.97
C SER A 89 5.17 8.93 2.83
N ASN A 90 6.48 9.03 3.02
CA ASN A 90 7.39 7.87 3.10
C ASN A 90 7.91 7.64 4.53
N GLU A 91 7.18 8.12 5.55
CA GLU A 91 7.63 8.12 6.95
C GLU A 91 6.63 7.44 7.86
N MET A 92 6.02 6.32 7.41
CA MET A 92 4.94 5.67 8.15
C MET A 92 5.40 4.45 8.98
N MET A 93 6.66 4.02 8.84
CA MET A 93 7.20 2.93 9.66
C MET A 93 7.66 3.47 11.02
N CYS A 94 6.71 4.06 11.74
CA CYS A 94 6.89 4.73 13.02
C CYS A 94 5.61 4.61 13.87
N GLU A 95 5.67 4.92 15.16
CA GLU A 95 4.50 4.80 16.06
C GLU A 95 3.38 5.79 15.73
N TYR A 96 3.73 6.97 15.20
CA TYR A 96 2.76 7.99 14.77
C TYR A 96 3.28 8.69 13.52
N PHE A 97 2.45 8.83 12.51
CA PHE A 97 2.75 9.67 11.35
C PHE A 97 1.70 10.74 11.15
N THR A 98 2.10 11.82 10.48
CA THR A 98 1.21 12.94 10.17
C THR A 98 1.14 13.11 8.66
N VAL A 99 -0.09 13.18 8.14
CA VAL A 99 -0.35 13.25 6.70
C VAL A 99 -1.57 14.12 6.43
N LYS A 100 -1.74 14.64 5.21
CA LYS A 100 -2.94 15.37 4.81
C LYS A 100 -4.18 14.48 4.93
N SER A 101 -5.29 15.06 5.32
CA SER A 101 -6.54 14.32 5.55
C SER A 101 -7.16 13.74 4.27
N ASP A 102 -6.83 14.29 3.10
CA ASP A 102 -7.23 13.74 1.80
C ASP A 102 -6.43 12.51 1.36
N CYS A 103 -5.29 12.25 2.03
CA CYS A 103 -4.45 11.06 1.80
C CYS A 103 -4.86 9.86 2.63
N VAL A 104 -5.83 9.98 3.54
CA VAL A 104 -6.32 8.85 4.33
C VAL A 104 -7.74 8.48 3.94
N VAL A 105 -8.02 7.17 3.97
CA VAL A 105 -9.33 6.60 3.67
C VAL A 105 -9.79 5.78 4.85
N ARG A 106 -11.04 5.97 5.30
CA ARG A 106 -11.62 5.11 6.32
C ARG A 106 -11.71 3.69 5.81
N ARG A 107 -11.31 2.76 6.66
CA ARG A 107 -11.42 1.34 6.36
C ARG A 107 -12.90 0.92 6.26
N PRO A 108 -13.22 0.03 5.31
CA PRO A 108 -14.60 -0.46 5.14
C PRO A 108 -14.98 -1.55 6.16
N ASP A 109 -14.05 -2.01 6.97
CA ASP A 109 -14.19 -3.13 7.89
C ASP A 109 -13.71 -2.78 9.31
N ASP A 110 -14.06 -3.61 10.28
CA ASP A 110 -13.71 -3.47 11.69
C ASP A 110 -12.74 -4.56 12.20
N THR A 111 -12.08 -5.31 11.29
CA THR A 111 -11.13 -6.36 11.70
C THR A 111 -10.02 -5.80 12.58
N GLU A 112 -9.60 -6.56 13.56
CA GLU A 112 -8.43 -6.26 14.41
C GLU A 112 -7.14 -6.86 13.84
N ASP A 113 -7.20 -7.62 12.75
CA ASP A 113 -6.02 -8.05 12.00
C ASP A 113 -5.51 -6.91 11.10
N TRP A 114 -4.74 -6.03 11.70
CA TRP A 114 -4.19 -4.85 11.03
C TRP A 114 -3.25 -5.17 9.88
N ALA A 115 -2.58 -6.32 9.90
CA ALA A 115 -1.69 -6.74 8.81
C ALA A 115 -2.48 -7.12 7.54
N SER A 116 -3.70 -7.63 7.67
CA SER A 116 -4.55 -8.00 6.54
C SER A 116 -5.21 -6.81 5.85
N VAL A 117 -5.15 -5.61 6.44
CA VAL A 117 -5.87 -4.41 5.98
C VAL A 117 -4.94 -3.28 5.54
N VAL A 118 -3.74 -3.61 5.13
CA VAL A 118 -2.81 -2.69 4.47
C VAL A 118 -3.29 -2.50 3.02
N TYR A 119 -4.17 -1.52 2.79
CA TYR A 119 -4.85 -1.35 1.50
C TYR A 119 -4.15 -0.37 0.52
N GLU A 120 -3.07 0.30 0.93
CA GLU A 120 -2.35 1.23 0.04
C GLU A 120 -2.01 0.60 -1.33
N PRO A 121 -1.50 -0.64 -1.44
CA PRO A 121 -1.17 -1.23 -2.73
C PRO A 121 -2.36 -1.37 -3.69
N THR A 122 -3.59 -1.38 -3.17
CA THR A 122 -4.80 -1.37 -4.03
C THR A 122 -4.94 -0.08 -4.81
N CYS A 123 -4.41 1.05 -4.31
CA CYS A 123 -4.42 2.33 -5.01
C CYS A 123 -3.58 2.26 -6.29
N CYS A 124 -2.44 1.57 -6.24
CA CYS A 124 -1.61 1.30 -7.42
C CYS A 124 -2.38 0.47 -8.46
N VAL A 125 -3.10 -0.56 -8.02
CA VAL A 125 -3.91 -1.42 -8.90
C VAL A 125 -5.05 -0.64 -9.56
N VAL A 126 -5.79 0.15 -8.77
CA VAL A 126 -6.87 1.01 -9.31
C VAL A 126 -6.31 1.96 -10.37
N ASN A 127 -5.16 2.59 -10.10
CA ASN A 127 -4.52 3.49 -11.06
C ASN A 127 -4.06 2.75 -12.34
N VAL A 128 -3.49 1.54 -12.23
CA VAL A 128 -3.12 0.72 -13.38
C VAL A 128 -4.34 0.39 -14.23
N ILE A 129 -5.42 -0.12 -13.61
CA ILE A 129 -6.65 -0.48 -14.33
C ILE A 129 -7.27 0.75 -15.01
N ALA A 130 -7.38 1.87 -14.29
CA ALA A 130 -7.95 3.10 -14.84
C ALA A 130 -7.17 3.66 -16.03
N LYS A 131 -5.83 3.48 -16.04
CA LYS A 131 -4.96 3.92 -17.13
C LYS A 131 -4.83 2.93 -18.27
N SER A 132 -5.24 1.68 -18.09
CA SER A 132 -5.17 0.64 -19.13
C SER A 132 -6.25 0.79 -20.18
N ASP A 133 -7.27 1.60 -19.96
CA ASP A 133 -8.39 1.89 -20.89
C ASP A 133 -9.01 0.61 -21.51
N ILE A 134 -9.25 -0.39 -20.67
CA ILE A 134 -9.75 -1.71 -21.10
C ILE A 134 -11.16 -1.58 -21.63
N GLN A 135 -11.35 -1.99 -22.89
CA GLN A 135 -12.62 -1.93 -23.59
C GLN A 135 -13.37 -3.28 -23.56
N PRO A 136 -14.72 -3.28 -23.77
CA PRO A 136 -15.48 -4.51 -23.92
C PRO A 136 -14.93 -5.42 -25.00
N GLY A 137 -14.63 -6.67 -24.65
CA GLY A 137 -14.09 -7.68 -25.58
C GLY A 137 -12.55 -7.74 -25.63
N ASP A 138 -11.84 -6.84 -24.98
CA ASP A 138 -10.37 -6.89 -24.93
C ASP A 138 -9.84 -8.18 -24.31
N HIS A 139 -8.71 -8.64 -24.81
CA HIS A 139 -7.92 -9.71 -24.23
C HIS A 139 -6.79 -9.13 -23.40
N VAL A 140 -6.91 -9.22 -22.09
CA VAL A 140 -5.91 -8.73 -21.14
C VAL A 140 -4.94 -9.85 -20.76
N VAL A 141 -3.65 -9.58 -20.89
CA VAL A 141 -2.57 -10.50 -20.46
C VAL A 141 -1.88 -9.96 -19.23
N LEU A 142 -1.90 -10.73 -18.16
CA LEU A 142 -1.21 -10.43 -16.90
C LEU A 142 0.00 -11.32 -16.72
N VAL A 143 1.20 -10.74 -16.71
CA VAL A 143 2.45 -11.47 -16.49
C VAL A 143 2.88 -11.33 -15.04
N GLY A 144 2.86 -12.45 -14.31
CA GLY A 144 3.20 -12.53 -12.89
C GLY A 144 1.98 -12.53 -11.96
N ALA A 145 1.87 -13.58 -11.14
CA ALA A 145 0.84 -13.72 -10.11
C ALA A 145 1.45 -13.58 -8.70
N GLY A 146 2.33 -12.59 -8.50
CA GLY A 146 2.81 -12.16 -7.18
C GLY A 146 1.72 -11.40 -6.42
N TYR A 147 2.07 -10.76 -5.30
CA TYR A 147 1.12 -9.98 -4.50
C TYR A 147 0.37 -8.95 -5.36
N MET A 148 1.09 -8.05 -6.03
CA MET A 148 0.48 -7.06 -6.91
C MET A 148 -0.29 -7.69 -8.08
N GLY A 149 0.21 -8.79 -8.67
CA GLY A 149 -0.48 -9.52 -9.74
C GLY A 149 -1.81 -10.13 -9.26
N GLN A 150 -1.87 -10.67 -8.04
CA GLN A 150 -3.12 -11.18 -7.46
C GLN A 150 -4.14 -10.05 -7.25
N LEU A 151 -3.70 -8.91 -6.69
CA LEU A 151 -4.56 -7.72 -6.54
C LEU A 151 -5.04 -7.19 -7.89
N THR A 152 -4.16 -7.12 -8.88
CA THR A 152 -4.52 -6.70 -10.24
C THR A 152 -5.53 -7.66 -10.87
N LEU A 153 -5.32 -8.97 -10.74
CA LEU A 153 -6.26 -9.98 -11.24
C LEU A 153 -7.64 -9.85 -10.59
N MET A 154 -7.69 -9.62 -9.27
CA MET A 154 -8.93 -9.36 -8.56
C MET A 154 -9.65 -8.12 -9.12
N GLY A 155 -8.92 -7.04 -9.37
CA GLY A 155 -9.48 -5.83 -9.98
C GLY A 155 -9.95 -6.07 -11.41
N LEU A 156 -9.16 -6.73 -12.25
CA LEU A 156 -9.52 -7.06 -13.63
C LEU A 156 -10.81 -7.88 -13.71
N THR A 157 -10.94 -8.93 -12.91
CA THR A 157 -12.09 -9.83 -12.95
C THR A 157 -13.37 -9.23 -12.37
N ARG A 158 -13.27 -8.18 -11.55
CA ARG A 158 -14.43 -7.59 -10.83
C ARG A 158 -14.87 -6.24 -11.35
N SER A 159 -13.98 -5.49 -11.99
CA SER A 159 -14.24 -4.07 -12.29
C SER A 159 -13.90 -3.66 -13.73
N THR A 160 -13.61 -4.61 -14.62
CA THR A 160 -13.35 -4.27 -16.02
C THR A 160 -14.29 -5.04 -16.98
N PRO A 161 -14.54 -4.51 -18.19
CA PRO A 161 -15.32 -5.16 -19.22
C PRO A 161 -14.49 -6.12 -20.10
N ALA A 162 -13.29 -6.53 -19.65
CA ALA A 162 -12.42 -7.43 -20.42
C ALA A 162 -13.16 -8.69 -20.88
N GLY A 163 -13.05 -9.02 -22.15
CA GLY A 163 -13.66 -10.22 -22.73
C GLY A 163 -12.90 -11.50 -22.39
N LYS A 164 -11.59 -11.38 -22.22
CA LYS A 164 -10.69 -12.49 -21.84
C LYS A 164 -9.57 -11.98 -20.95
N ILE A 165 -9.20 -12.78 -19.93
CA ILE A 165 -8.04 -12.51 -19.08
C ILE A 165 -7.15 -13.77 -19.07
N THR A 166 -5.87 -13.59 -19.41
CA THR A 166 -4.87 -14.66 -19.36
C THR A 166 -3.75 -14.27 -18.41
N VAL A 167 -3.37 -15.19 -17.53
CA VAL A 167 -2.33 -14.97 -16.51
C VAL A 167 -1.19 -15.95 -16.72
N PHE A 168 0.03 -15.45 -16.83
CA PHE A 168 1.25 -16.26 -16.85
C PHE A 168 2.00 -16.15 -15.54
N ALA A 169 2.36 -17.27 -14.91
CA ALA A 169 3.13 -17.29 -13.68
C ALA A 169 3.93 -18.59 -13.50
N HIS A 170 5.25 -18.50 -13.26
CA HIS A 170 6.13 -19.66 -13.03
C HIS A 170 5.82 -20.42 -11.72
N ASN A 171 5.41 -19.71 -10.65
CA ASN A 171 5.22 -20.31 -9.34
C ASN A 171 3.87 -21.03 -9.23
N ALA A 172 3.89 -22.36 -9.03
CA ALA A 172 2.70 -23.19 -8.97
C ALA A 172 1.72 -22.78 -7.83
N LYS A 173 2.22 -22.38 -6.65
CA LYS A 173 1.35 -21.91 -5.55
C LYS A 173 0.62 -20.63 -5.95
N ARG A 174 1.30 -19.69 -6.61
CA ARG A 174 0.71 -18.44 -7.08
C ARG A 174 -0.31 -18.68 -8.19
N ARG A 175 -0.06 -19.64 -9.10
CA ARG A 175 -1.06 -20.08 -10.10
C ARG A 175 -2.32 -20.65 -9.42
N LYS A 176 -2.15 -21.51 -8.39
CA LYS A 176 -3.27 -22.04 -7.63
C LYS A 176 -4.09 -20.95 -6.93
N MET A 177 -3.43 -19.91 -6.43
CA MET A 177 -4.12 -18.73 -5.86
C MET A 177 -4.86 -17.95 -6.94
N ALA A 178 -4.22 -17.70 -8.09
CA ALA A 178 -4.84 -16.99 -9.21
C ALA A 178 -6.08 -17.72 -9.77
N ALA A 179 -6.05 -19.05 -9.78
CA ALA A 179 -7.18 -19.89 -10.26
C ALA A 179 -8.45 -19.78 -9.41
N GLN A 180 -8.40 -19.12 -8.24
CA GLN A 180 -9.59 -18.84 -7.43
C GLN A 180 -10.44 -17.69 -8.04
N TYR A 181 -9.87 -16.86 -8.91
CA TYR A 181 -10.59 -15.79 -9.59
C TYR A 181 -11.25 -16.35 -10.86
N THR A 182 -12.56 -16.37 -10.88
CA THR A 182 -13.35 -16.82 -12.03
C THR A 182 -13.16 -15.89 -13.22
N GLY A 183 -13.13 -16.46 -14.43
CA GLY A 183 -13.02 -15.69 -15.68
C GLY A 183 -11.59 -15.42 -16.14
N ALA A 184 -10.56 -16.00 -15.49
CA ALA A 184 -9.18 -15.93 -15.93
C ALA A 184 -8.63 -17.32 -16.29
N GLU A 185 -7.88 -17.41 -17.40
CA GLU A 185 -7.10 -18.58 -17.78
C GLU A 185 -5.68 -18.45 -17.22
N ILE A 186 -5.17 -19.49 -16.54
CA ILE A 186 -3.90 -19.43 -15.82
C ILE A 186 -2.91 -20.44 -16.44
N PHE A 187 -1.75 -19.96 -16.86
CA PHE A 187 -0.74 -20.73 -17.55
C PHE A 187 0.62 -20.76 -16.85
N ASP A 188 1.35 -21.84 -17.10
CA ASP A 188 2.76 -21.99 -16.75
C ASP A 188 3.61 -21.65 -17.98
N PRO A 189 4.34 -20.53 -18.00
CA PRO A 189 5.08 -20.13 -19.20
C PRO A 189 6.22 -21.10 -19.59
N ASP A 190 6.59 -22.02 -18.70
CA ASP A 190 7.63 -23.05 -18.99
C ASP A 190 7.04 -24.32 -19.62
N ARG A 191 5.72 -24.43 -19.76
CA ARG A 191 5.02 -25.63 -20.23
C ARG A 191 4.08 -25.41 -21.39
N GLU A 192 3.95 -24.15 -21.86
CA GLU A 192 2.93 -23.74 -22.84
C GLU A 192 3.55 -23.05 -24.09
#